data_fff164e9edeeb16d732ecf253ef243c7
#
_entry.id   fff164e9edeeb16d732ecf253ef243c7
#
_cell.length_a   1.000
_cell.length_b   1.000
_cell.length_c   1.000
_cell.angle_alpha   90.00
_cell.angle_beta   90.00
_cell.angle_gamma   90.00
#
_symmetry.space_group_name_H-M   'P 1'
#
loop_
_entity.id
_entity.type
_entity.pdbx_description
1 polymer ?
#
loop_
_entity_poly.entity_id
_entity_poly.type
_entity_poly.pdbx_seq_one_letter_code
_entity_poly.pdbx_strand_id
1 'polypeptide(L)' 'MFKETQLHQEFLDLEHHMRLLDRKLADALHRIRHGSSQELIEEARRDEKQLLSELDRLMTRMRAIEGQLLQIQKSATRH' A
#
# COMPACT_ATOMS: atom_id res chain seq x y z
N MET A 1 -0.48 21.08 14.12
CA MET A 1 -0.83 21.71 12.87
C MET A 1 0.03 21.23 11.71
N PHE A 2 1.32 21.53 11.68
CA PHE A 2 2.18 21.01 10.61
C PHE A 2 2.24 19.49 10.57
N LYS A 3 2.31 18.86 11.74
CA LYS A 3 2.39 17.40 11.84
C LYS A 3 1.15 16.72 11.28
N GLU A 4 -0.04 17.25 11.58
CA GLU A 4 -1.30 16.72 11.07
C GLU A 4 -1.36 16.82 9.56
N THR A 5 -1.00 17.98 9.00
CA THR A 5 -0.96 18.20 7.55
C THR A 5 0.02 17.25 6.87
N GLN A 6 1.19 17.06 7.46
CA GLN A 6 2.20 16.14 6.93
C GLN A 6 1.70 14.69 6.95
N LEU A 7 1.02 14.29 8.02
CA LEU A 7 0.47 12.94 8.11
C LEU A 7 -0.62 12.70 7.06
N HIS A 8 -1.50 13.67 6.83
CA HIS A 8 -2.51 13.58 5.78
C HIS A 8 -1.87 13.49 4.41
N GLN A 9 -0.83 14.28 4.15
CA GLN A 9 -0.14 14.25 2.86
C GLN A 9 0.55 12.92 2.66
N GLU A 10 1.22 12.41 3.68
CA GLU A 10 1.87 11.10 3.60
C GLU A 10 0.84 10.00 3.33
N PHE A 11 -0.31 10.05 4.00
CA PHE A 11 -1.38 9.08 3.79
C PHE A 11 -1.88 9.08 2.35
N LEU A 12 -2.09 10.27 1.78
CA LEU A 12 -2.52 10.39 0.39
C LEU A 12 -1.47 9.85 -0.59
N ASP A 13 -0.21 10.12 -0.33
CA ASP A 13 0.89 9.61 -1.15
C ASP A 13 0.95 8.07 -1.09
N LEU A 14 0.74 7.50 0.09
CA LEU A 14 0.71 6.06 0.27
C LEU A 14 -0.49 5.42 -0.43
N GLU A 15 -1.66 6.06 -0.36
CA GLU A 15 -2.86 5.60 -1.09
C GLU A 15 -2.59 5.55 -2.59
N HIS A 16 -1.97 6.60 -3.11
CA HIS A 16 -1.64 6.67 -4.54
C HIS A 16 -0.67 5.55 -4.92
N HIS A 17 0.35 5.35 -4.12
CA HIS A 17 1.34 4.29 -4.33
C HIS A 17 0.67 2.90 -4.26
N MET A 18 -0.23 2.71 -3.31
CA MET A 18 -0.97 1.45 -3.17
C MET A 18 -1.78 1.13 -4.42
N ARG A 19 -2.43 2.14 -5.03
CA ARG A 19 -3.18 1.94 -6.27
C ARG A 19 -2.29 1.50 -7.42
N LEU A 20 -1.08 2.06 -7.51
CA LEU A 20 -0.11 1.64 -8.53
C LEU A 20 0.34 0.21 -8.31
N LEU A 21 0.58 -0.19 -7.06
CA LEU A 21 0.95 -1.56 -6.73
C LEU A 21 -0.19 -2.53 -7.01
N ASP A 22 -1.43 -2.14 -6.74
CA ASP A 22 -2.62 -2.96 -7.03
C ASP A 22 -2.72 -3.24 -8.54
N ARG A 23 -2.44 -2.25 -9.39
CA ARG A 23 -2.44 -2.44 -10.83
C ARG A 23 -1.35 -3.41 -11.26
N LYS A 24 -0.16 -3.27 -10.70
CA LYS A 24 0.96 -4.18 -10.99
C LYS A 24 0.63 -5.59 -10.52
N LEU A 25 -0.02 -5.71 -9.38
CA LEU A 25 -0.44 -7.00 -8.84
C LEU A 25 -1.46 -7.66 -9.76
N ALA A 26 -2.46 -6.89 -10.23
CA ALA A 26 -3.45 -7.40 -11.16
C ALA A 26 -2.79 -7.90 -12.46
N ASP A 27 -1.79 -7.18 -12.96
CA ASP A 27 -1.03 -7.59 -14.13
C ASP A 27 -0.24 -8.88 -13.88
N ALA A 28 0.39 -9.00 -12.71
CA ALA A 28 1.13 -10.21 -12.35
C ALA A 28 0.19 -11.41 -12.26
N LEU A 29 -0.99 -11.24 -11.65
CA LEU A 29 -1.99 -12.30 -11.56
C LEU A 29 -2.50 -12.72 -12.94
N HIS A 30 -2.68 -11.76 -13.83
CA HIS A 30 -3.07 -12.05 -15.22
C HIS A 30 -2.01 -12.88 -15.92
N ARG A 31 -0.73 -12.52 -15.76
CA ARG A 31 0.38 -13.27 -16.35
C ARG A 31 0.50 -14.69 -15.80
N ILE A 32 0.18 -14.89 -14.52
CA ILE A 32 0.16 -16.22 -13.91
C ILE A 32 -0.92 -17.10 -14.56
N ARG A 33 -2.12 -16.54 -14.76
CA ARG A 33 -3.26 -17.28 -15.34
C ARG A 33 -3.09 -17.57 -16.81
N HIS A 34 -2.48 -16.66 -17.56
CA HIS A 34 -2.44 -16.71 -19.02
C HIS A 34 -1.02 -16.80 -19.58
N GLY A 35 -0.05 -17.08 -18.72
CA GLY A 35 1.34 -17.21 -19.15
C GLY A 35 1.53 -18.37 -20.12
N SER A 36 2.31 -18.12 -21.18
CA SER A 36 2.55 -19.10 -22.22
C SER A 36 3.71 -20.05 -21.92
N SER A 37 4.52 -19.76 -20.91
CA SER A 37 5.63 -20.61 -20.52
C SER A 37 5.77 -20.68 -19.00
N GLN A 38 6.38 -21.77 -18.53
CA GLN A 38 6.63 -21.96 -17.11
C GLN A 38 7.53 -20.88 -16.52
N GLU A 39 8.53 -20.46 -17.28
CA GLU A 39 9.45 -19.40 -16.86
C GLU A 39 8.73 -18.08 -16.63
N LEU A 40 7.84 -17.70 -17.54
CA LEU A 40 7.06 -16.47 -17.43
C LEU A 40 6.11 -16.52 -16.23
N ILE A 41 5.51 -17.68 -15.98
CA ILE A 41 4.62 -17.87 -14.85
C ILE A 41 5.40 -17.76 -13.53
N GLU A 42 6.56 -18.37 -13.45
CA GLU A 42 7.42 -18.31 -12.26
C GLU A 42 7.90 -16.89 -11.99
N GLU A 43 8.25 -16.15 -13.03
CA GLU A 43 8.65 -14.76 -12.92
C GLU A 43 7.50 -13.92 -12.37
N ALA A 44 6.29 -14.12 -12.90
CA ALA A 44 5.10 -13.41 -12.44
C ALA A 44 4.76 -13.75 -10.98
N ARG A 45 4.99 -14.97 -10.55
CA ARG A 45 4.79 -15.36 -9.14
C ARG A 45 5.77 -14.67 -8.20
N ARG A 46 7.01 -14.47 -8.64
CA ARG A 46 8.00 -13.71 -7.87
C ARG A 46 7.59 -12.26 -7.75
N ASP A 47 7.09 -11.67 -8.85
CA ASP A 47 6.58 -10.31 -8.85
C ASP A 47 5.39 -10.17 -7.89
N GLU A 48 4.45 -11.12 -7.93
CA GLU A 48 3.31 -11.15 -7.02
C GLU A 48 3.77 -11.14 -5.57
N LYS A 49 4.70 -12.00 -5.21
CA LYS A 49 5.20 -12.12 -3.85
C LYS A 49 5.83 -10.82 -3.37
N GLN A 50 6.64 -10.19 -4.22
CA GLN A 50 7.29 -8.93 -3.90
C GLN A 50 6.27 -7.80 -3.75
N LEU A 51 5.29 -7.73 -4.65
CA LEU A 51 4.23 -6.72 -4.61
C LEU A 51 3.37 -6.85 -3.36
N LEU A 52 3.03 -8.08 -2.96
CA LEU A 52 2.27 -8.31 -1.74
C LEU A 52 3.04 -7.86 -0.50
N SER A 53 4.36 -8.08 -0.48
CA SER A 53 5.22 -7.63 0.60
C SER A 53 5.25 -6.11 0.69
N GLU A 54 5.35 -5.42 -0.46
CA GLU A 54 5.34 -3.96 -0.51
C GLU A 54 3.98 -3.40 -0.07
N LEU A 55 2.89 -4.01 -0.52
CA LEU A 55 1.53 -3.61 -0.11
C LEU A 55 1.37 -3.73 1.40
N ASP A 56 1.87 -4.81 1.98
CA ASP A 56 1.80 -5.02 3.43
C ASP A 56 2.53 -3.89 4.19
N ARG A 57 3.69 -3.49 3.71
CA ARG A 57 4.45 -2.37 4.31
C ARG A 57 3.67 -1.06 4.22
N LEU A 58 3.07 -0.78 3.07
CA LEU A 58 2.29 0.43 2.89
C LEU A 58 1.06 0.44 3.80
N MET A 59 0.36 -0.68 3.88
CA MET A 59 -0.82 -0.81 4.74
C MET A 59 -0.46 -0.65 6.22
N THR A 60 0.66 -1.21 6.63
CA THR A 60 1.15 -1.06 8.00
C THR A 60 1.43 0.40 8.32
N ARG A 61 2.09 1.11 7.41
CA ARG A 61 2.37 2.54 7.60
C ARG A 61 1.09 3.37 7.60
N MET A 62 0.14 3.07 6.72
CA MET A 62 -1.14 3.76 6.65
C MET A 62 -1.93 3.60 7.97
N ARG A 63 -1.94 2.40 8.54
CA ARG A 63 -2.58 2.17 9.84
C ARG A 63 -1.91 2.97 10.96
N ALA A 64 -0.59 3.06 10.93
CA ALA A 64 0.16 3.85 11.90
C ALA A 64 -0.22 5.33 11.81
N ILE A 65 -0.35 5.86 10.58
CA ILE A 65 -0.76 7.24 10.36
C ILE A 65 -2.18 7.47 10.85
N GLU A 66 -3.10 6.56 10.53
CA GLU A 66 -4.48 6.64 11.01
C GLU A 66 -4.54 6.68 12.53
N GLY A 67 -3.75 5.84 13.19
CA GLY A 67 -3.66 5.83 14.64
C GLY A 67 -3.15 7.16 15.20
N GLN A 68 -2.16 7.75 14.57
CA GLN A 68 -1.62 9.05 14.99
C GLN A 68 -2.64 10.17 14.78
N LEU A 69 -3.36 10.15 13.66
CA LEU A 69 -4.40 11.15 13.37
C LEU A 69 -5.56 11.05 14.36
N LEU A 70 -5.97 9.83 14.71
CA LEU A 70 -6.99 9.62 15.73
C LEU A 70 -6.54 10.14 17.09
N GLN A 71 -5.27 9.96 17.43
CA GLN A 71 -4.70 10.44 18.69
C GLN A 71 -4.73 11.97 18.74
N ILE A 72 -4.37 12.62 17.63
CA ILE A 72 -4.43 14.08 17.51
C ILE A 72 -5.86 14.58 17.68
N GLN A 73 -6.83 13.93 17.03
CA GLN A 73 -8.24 14.31 17.15
C GLN A 73 -8.76 14.15 18.58
N LYS A 74 -8.40 13.06 19.26
CA LYS A 74 -8.79 12.84 20.66
C LYS A 74 -8.21 13.92 21.56
N SER A 75 -6.95 14.31 21.34
CA SER A 75 -6.33 15.38 22.11
C SER A 75 -7.01 16.71 21.89
N ALA A 76 -7.44 17.00 20.65
CA ALA A 76 -8.14 18.25 20.31
C ALA A 76 -9.54 18.33 20.89
N THR A 77 -10.22 17.20 21.10
CA THR A 77 -11.59 17.17 21.62
C THR A 77 -11.67 17.03 23.13
N ARG A 78 -10.51 16.92 23.81
CA ARG A 78 -10.44 16.85 25.27
C ARG A 78 -10.46 18.24 25.88
N HIS A 79 -11.63 18.75 26.12
CA HIS A 79 -11.80 20.00 26.88
C HIS A 79 -12.75 19.84 28.01
#